data_1c241fad0a80ff98d1afd8df9c392b2f
#
_entry.id   1c241fad0a80ff98d1afd8df9c392b2f
#
_cell.length_a   1.000
_cell.length_b   1.000
_cell.length_c   1.000
_cell.angle_alpha   90.00
_cell.angle_beta   90.00
_cell.angle_gamma   90.00
#
_symmetry.space_group_name_H-M   'P 1'
#
loop_
_entity.id
_entity.type
_entity.pdbx_description
1 polymer ?
#
loop_
_entity_poly.entity_id
_entity_poly.type
_entity_poly.pdbx_seq_one_letter_code
_entity_poly.pdbx_strand_id
1 'polypeptide(L)'
;MQKRIGLLTGLIFTFTIFAACQGGKPSPAASASCDLGGGKTIKTDYSSPRMKGRKIFGGLVPYGEVWRTGANEATTFVTSSNIMVGGKAVPAGSYTIFTVPNADKWTLIINKKTGEWGIPYKYESDELARVDMKVSKAPTPIENFTISYDKSGDGCTMNIAWEGTRASVDIKAQ
;
A
#
# COMPACT_ATOMS: atom_id res chain seq x y z
N MET A 1 -67.01 -38.79 -33.39
CA MET A 1 -66.50 -37.57 -32.70
C MET A 1 -65.27 -37.96 -31.92
N GLN A 2 -64.05 -37.73 -32.48
CA GLN A 2 -62.76 -38.05 -31.83
C GLN A 2 -62.17 -36.75 -31.33
N LYS A 3 -61.99 -36.59 -30.00
CA LYS A 3 -61.27 -35.47 -29.39
C LYS A 3 -59.79 -35.75 -29.39
N ARG A 4 -59.01 -34.91 -30.08
CA ARG A 4 -57.55 -34.91 -30.04
C ARG A 4 -57.10 -34.15 -28.81
N ILE A 5 -56.38 -34.84 -27.89
CA ILE A 5 -55.71 -34.25 -26.76
C ILE A 5 -54.30 -33.86 -27.23
N GLY A 6 -54.03 -32.55 -27.26
CA GLY A 6 -52.68 -32.01 -27.57
C GLY A 6 -51.81 -32.04 -26.31
N LEU A 7 -50.70 -32.73 -26.40
CA LEU A 7 -49.68 -32.79 -25.35
C LEU A 7 -48.74 -31.57 -25.50
N LEU A 8 -48.80 -30.61 -24.58
CA LEU A 8 -47.92 -29.48 -24.52
C LEU A 8 -46.64 -29.88 -23.74
N THR A 9 -45.55 -30.10 -24.45
CA THR A 9 -44.26 -30.37 -23.85
C THR A 9 -43.61 -29.02 -23.47
N GLY A 10 -43.64 -28.67 -22.20
CA GLY A 10 -42.96 -27.50 -21.65
C GLY A 10 -41.44 -27.78 -21.54
N LEU A 11 -40.65 -27.06 -22.31
CA LEU A 11 -39.17 -27.08 -22.24
C LEU A 11 -38.73 -26.19 -21.06
N ILE A 12 -38.32 -26.80 -19.95
CA ILE A 12 -37.74 -26.09 -18.80
C ILE A 12 -36.32 -25.77 -19.13
N PHE A 13 -36.03 -24.49 -19.41
CA PHE A 13 -34.67 -23.96 -19.57
C PHE A 13 -34.08 -23.69 -18.19
N THR A 14 -33.26 -24.58 -17.66
CA THR A 14 -32.49 -24.34 -16.43
C THR A 14 -31.36 -23.40 -16.72
N PHE A 15 -31.48 -22.16 -16.30
CA PHE A 15 -30.43 -21.14 -16.35
C PHE A 15 -29.42 -21.41 -15.24
N THR A 16 -28.32 -22.05 -15.55
CA THR A 16 -27.19 -22.24 -14.62
C THR A 16 -26.45 -20.92 -14.53
N ILE A 17 -26.65 -20.19 -13.42
CA ILE A 17 -25.84 -19.00 -13.09
C ILE A 17 -24.45 -19.48 -12.68
N PHE A 18 -23.49 -19.36 -13.58
CA PHE A 18 -22.07 -19.46 -13.23
C PHE A 18 -21.71 -18.19 -12.44
N ALA A 19 -21.70 -18.28 -11.12
CA ALA A 19 -21.04 -17.30 -10.28
C ALA A 19 -19.54 -17.37 -10.55
N ALA A 20 -19.04 -16.49 -11.42
CA ALA A 20 -17.62 -16.28 -11.57
C ALA A 20 -17.06 -15.78 -10.23
N CYS A 21 -16.41 -16.67 -9.49
CA CYS A 21 -15.60 -16.31 -8.34
C CYS A 21 -14.43 -15.48 -8.89
N GLN A 22 -14.55 -14.16 -8.93
CA GLN A 22 -13.43 -13.26 -9.20
C GLN A 22 -12.50 -13.38 -8.00
N GLY A 23 -11.55 -14.29 -8.09
CA GLY A 23 -10.46 -14.42 -7.13
C GLY A 23 -9.66 -13.12 -7.13
N GLY A 24 -9.93 -12.24 -6.16
CA GLY A 24 -9.18 -11.00 -5.96
C GLY A 24 -7.69 -11.34 -5.80
N LYS A 25 -6.81 -10.44 -6.30
CA LYS A 25 -5.35 -10.58 -6.11
C LYS A 25 -5.07 -10.82 -4.62
N PRO A 26 -4.14 -11.74 -4.26
CA PRO A 26 -3.84 -12.05 -2.86
C PRO A 26 -3.34 -10.83 -2.06
N SER A 27 -2.93 -9.77 -2.74
CA SER A 27 -2.56 -8.47 -2.19
C SER A 27 -3.34 -7.39 -2.95
N PRO A 28 -4.55 -7.02 -2.49
CA PRO A 28 -5.37 -6.03 -3.19
C PRO A 28 -4.74 -4.66 -3.17
N ALA A 29 -5.08 -3.86 -4.19
CA ALA A 29 -4.71 -2.45 -4.26
C ALA A 29 -5.38 -1.67 -3.11
N ALA A 30 -4.64 -0.73 -2.56
CA ALA A 30 -5.08 0.19 -1.52
C ALA A 30 -4.47 1.58 -1.76
N SER A 31 -5.10 2.59 -1.18
CA SER A 31 -4.65 3.98 -1.28
C SER A 31 -4.80 4.67 0.06
N ALA A 32 -3.88 5.59 0.35
CA ALA A 32 -3.96 6.50 1.48
C ALA A 32 -3.62 7.92 1.01
N SER A 33 -4.23 8.92 1.62
CA SER A 33 -3.97 10.32 1.26
C SER A 33 -4.02 11.23 2.48
N CYS A 34 -3.36 12.38 2.37
CA CYS A 34 -3.46 13.47 3.32
C CYS A 34 -3.69 14.79 2.59
N ASP A 35 -4.61 15.58 3.10
CA ASP A 35 -4.78 16.99 2.75
C ASP A 35 -3.90 17.85 3.68
N LEU A 36 -2.94 18.55 3.10
CA LEU A 36 -2.05 19.47 3.80
C LEU A 36 -2.64 20.89 3.94
N GLY A 37 -3.83 21.12 3.39
CA GLY A 37 -4.47 22.42 3.32
C GLY A 37 -4.08 23.22 2.06
N GLY A 38 -4.90 24.23 1.71
CA GLY A 38 -4.65 25.07 0.54
C GLY A 38 -4.61 24.32 -0.81
N GLY A 39 -5.29 23.20 -0.93
CA GLY A 39 -5.27 22.35 -2.13
C GLY A 39 -4.01 21.49 -2.29
N LYS A 40 -3.12 21.48 -1.30
CA LYS A 40 -1.92 20.65 -1.28
C LYS A 40 -2.25 19.25 -0.76
N THR A 41 -1.87 18.22 -1.49
CA THR A 41 -2.21 16.83 -1.15
C THR A 41 -1.02 15.90 -1.27
N ILE A 42 -1.06 14.84 -0.49
CA ILE A 42 -0.19 13.67 -0.62
C ILE A 42 -1.08 12.47 -0.90
N LYS A 43 -0.65 11.59 -1.80
CA LYS A 43 -1.30 10.32 -2.11
C LYS A 43 -0.28 9.20 -2.18
N THR A 44 -0.63 8.05 -1.61
CA THR A 44 0.16 6.82 -1.70
C THR A 44 -0.73 5.69 -2.19
N ASP A 45 -0.33 5.04 -3.29
CA ASP A 45 -1.01 3.86 -3.83
C ASP A 45 -0.08 2.64 -3.65
N TYR A 46 -0.62 1.55 -3.12
CA TYR A 46 0.15 0.36 -2.75
C TYR A 46 -0.67 -0.92 -2.88
N SER A 47 0.00 -2.06 -2.87
CA SER A 47 -0.66 -3.36 -2.70
C SER A 47 -0.54 -3.81 -1.26
N SER A 48 -1.68 -4.21 -0.66
CA SER A 48 -1.81 -4.56 0.77
C SER A 48 -1.74 -6.08 0.96
N PRO A 49 -0.57 -6.68 1.25
CA PRO A 49 -0.47 -8.09 1.58
C PRO A 49 -1.08 -8.41 2.95
N ARG A 50 -1.41 -9.69 3.14
CA ARG A 50 -1.98 -10.27 4.36
C ARG A 50 -0.92 -11.02 5.14
N MET A 51 -0.96 -10.94 6.45
CA MET A 51 -0.02 -11.66 7.34
C MET A 51 -0.21 -13.18 7.23
N LYS A 52 -1.43 -13.66 7.27
CA LYS A 52 -1.80 -15.10 7.19
C LYS A 52 -0.98 -15.96 8.16
N GLY A 53 -0.86 -15.51 9.42
CA GLY A 53 -0.12 -16.20 10.47
C GLY A 53 1.40 -16.27 10.29
N ARG A 54 1.98 -15.61 9.28
CA ARG A 54 3.42 -15.61 9.03
C ARG A 54 4.11 -14.58 9.92
N LYS A 55 5.36 -14.87 10.32
CA LYS A 55 6.25 -13.85 10.85
C LYS A 55 6.67 -12.92 9.71
N ILE A 56 6.41 -11.62 9.86
CA ILE A 56 6.67 -10.63 8.81
C ILE A 56 8.08 -10.07 8.93
N PHE A 57 8.32 -9.22 9.91
CA PHE A 57 9.62 -8.55 10.04
C PHE A 57 10.67 -9.46 10.69
N GLY A 58 11.82 -9.58 10.03
CA GLY A 58 12.84 -10.59 10.36
C GLY A 58 12.46 -12.02 9.91
N GLY A 59 11.43 -12.14 9.06
CA GLY A 59 10.98 -13.39 8.43
C GLY A 59 10.70 -13.15 6.95
N LEU A 60 9.45 -12.91 6.57
CA LEU A 60 9.04 -12.63 5.18
C LEU A 60 9.73 -11.37 4.61
N VAL A 61 9.89 -10.37 5.43
CA VAL A 61 10.62 -9.12 5.13
C VAL A 61 11.86 -9.11 6.03
N PRO A 62 13.06 -9.40 5.47
CA PRO A 62 14.30 -9.41 6.25
C PRO A 62 14.62 -8.03 6.83
N TYR A 63 15.26 -8.01 7.99
CA TYR A 63 15.82 -6.78 8.54
C TYR A 63 17.07 -6.34 7.77
N GLY A 64 17.26 -5.04 7.63
CA GLY A 64 18.42 -4.44 6.95
C GLY A 64 18.36 -4.47 5.43
N GLU A 65 17.34 -5.08 4.84
CA GLU A 65 17.17 -5.15 3.39
C GLU A 65 16.13 -4.15 2.87
N VAL A 66 16.33 -3.67 1.64
CA VAL A 66 15.36 -2.78 1.00
C VAL A 66 14.11 -3.57 0.61
N TRP A 67 12.97 -3.10 1.07
CA TRP A 67 11.66 -3.64 0.78
C TRP A 67 10.82 -2.60 0.01
N ARG A 68 10.08 -3.04 -1.02
CA ARG A 68 9.19 -2.20 -1.85
C ARG A 68 7.96 -1.66 -1.12
N THR A 69 7.90 -1.80 0.21
CA THR A 69 6.88 -1.24 1.10
C THR A 69 5.46 -1.66 0.71
N GLY A 70 5.30 -2.96 0.46
CA GLY A 70 4.05 -3.57 0.00
C GLY A 70 4.29 -4.86 -0.77
N ALA A 71 3.39 -5.17 -1.70
CA ALA A 71 3.47 -6.33 -2.59
C ALA A 71 3.24 -5.91 -4.04
N ASN A 72 3.46 -6.84 -4.99
CA ASN A 72 3.37 -6.60 -6.44
C ASN A 72 4.33 -5.48 -6.87
N GLU A 73 3.83 -4.44 -7.54
CA GLU A 73 4.59 -3.26 -7.91
C GLU A 73 5.03 -2.46 -6.67
N ALA A 74 6.10 -1.70 -6.80
CA ALA A 74 6.58 -0.83 -5.73
C ALA A 74 5.58 0.29 -5.41
N THR A 75 5.50 0.67 -4.15
CA THR A 75 4.54 1.65 -3.64
C THR A 75 4.82 3.03 -4.21
N THR A 76 3.81 3.67 -4.79
CA THR A 76 3.91 5.04 -5.31
C THR A 76 3.62 6.07 -4.24
N PHE A 77 4.25 7.24 -4.35
CA PHE A 77 4.07 8.38 -3.47
C PHE A 77 4.04 9.66 -4.31
N VAL A 78 2.94 10.38 -4.25
CA VAL A 78 2.71 11.59 -5.04
C VAL A 78 2.45 12.75 -4.10
N THR A 79 3.12 13.87 -4.33
CA THR A 79 2.84 15.13 -3.63
C THR A 79 2.56 16.25 -4.64
N SER A 80 1.49 16.99 -4.42
CA SER A 80 1.09 18.11 -5.30
C SER A 80 1.86 19.40 -5.01
N SER A 81 2.65 19.44 -3.95
CA SER A 81 3.45 20.61 -3.54
C SER A 81 4.81 20.18 -2.98
N ASN A 82 5.72 21.12 -2.84
CA ASN A 82 6.95 20.89 -2.09
C ASN A 82 6.61 20.58 -0.63
N ILE A 83 7.27 19.59 -0.07
CA ILE A 83 7.06 19.13 1.31
C ILE A 83 8.39 18.85 2.00
N MET A 84 8.35 18.79 3.32
CA MET A 84 9.42 18.25 4.17
C MET A 84 8.99 16.88 4.70
N VAL A 85 9.77 15.83 4.46
CA VAL A 85 9.55 14.48 5.00
C VAL A 85 10.67 14.18 5.98
N GLY A 86 10.37 14.09 7.28
CA GLY A 86 11.38 13.86 8.33
C GLY A 86 12.56 14.83 8.27
N GLY A 87 12.32 16.09 7.88
CA GLY A 87 13.36 17.13 7.76
C GLY A 87 14.11 17.14 6.42
N LYS A 88 13.75 16.31 5.45
CA LYS A 88 14.29 16.31 4.08
C LYS A 88 13.31 16.94 3.10
N ALA A 89 13.80 17.85 2.26
CA ALA A 89 13.00 18.50 1.21
C ALA A 89 12.66 17.50 0.10
N VAL A 90 11.39 17.46 -0.27
CA VAL A 90 10.86 16.64 -1.38
C VAL A 90 10.02 17.56 -2.26
N PRO A 91 10.47 17.87 -3.49
CA PRO A 91 9.71 18.68 -4.44
C PRO A 91 8.36 18.06 -4.80
N ALA A 92 7.44 18.89 -5.32
CA ALA A 92 6.21 18.38 -5.93
C ALA A 92 6.55 17.37 -7.04
N GLY A 93 5.85 16.24 -7.06
CA GLY A 93 6.15 15.19 -8.04
C GLY A 93 5.63 13.81 -7.66
N SER A 94 5.99 12.85 -8.51
CA SER A 94 5.68 11.43 -8.32
C SER A 94 6.96 10.66 -8.02
N TYR A 95 6.89 9.79 -7.03
CA TYR A 95 7.99 9.03 -6.49
C TYR A 95 7.60 7.58 -6.25
N THR A 96 8.58 6.73 -6.06
CA THR A 96 8.43 5.41 -5.46
C THR A 96 9.01 5.45 -4.06
N ILE A 97 8.37 4.83 -3.09
CA ILE A 97 8.92 4.67 -1.75
C ILE A 97 9.32 3.23 -1.47
N PHE A 98 10.47 3.09 -0.82
CA PHE A 98 10.97 1.85 -0.26
C PHE A 98 11.23 2.04 1.23
N THR A 99 11.33 0.95 1.96
CA THR A 99 11.76 0.99 3.35
C THR A 99 12.83 -0.05 3.62
N VAL A 100 13.70 0.25 4.59
CA VAL A 100 14.64 -0.70 5.18
C VAL A 100 14.20 -0.93 6.61
N PRO A 101 13.44 -2.01 6.89
CA PRO A 101 13.00 -2.32 8.24
C PRO A 101 14.15 -2.78 9.12
N ASN A 102 14.16 -2.35 10.38
CA ASN A 102 14.96 -2.89 11.47
C ASN A 102 14.09 -2.97 12.73
N ALA A 103 14.60 -3.60 13.77
CA ALA A 103 13.81 -3.85 14.98
C ALA A 103 13.40 -2.55 15.71
N ASP A 104 14.26 -1.56 15.71
CA ASP A 104 14.16 -0.33 16.49
C ASP A 104 14.07 0.95 15.63
N LYS A 105 14.49 0.88 14.40
CA LYS A 105 14.50 2.02 13.47
C LYS A 105 14.31 1.57 12.03
N TRP A 106 13.44 2.24 11.28
CA TRP A 106 13.30 2.05 9.85
C TRP A 106 13.90 3.21 9.09
N THR A 107 14.30 2.95 7.85
CA THR A 107 14.67 4.00 6.90
C THR A 107 13.65 4.03 5.77
N LEU A 108 13.03 5.19 5.53
CA LEU A 108 12.22 5.47 4.34
C LEU A 108 13.15 5.97 3.23
N ILE A 109 13.05 5.38 2.06
CA ILE A 109 13.75 5.83 0.85
C ILE A 109 12.70 6.43 -0.09
N ILE A 110 12.93 7.67 -0.52
CA ILE A 110 12.13 8.35 -1.54
C ILE A 110 12.94 8.33 -2.83
N ASN A 111 12.41 7.72 -3.87
CA ASN A 111 13.11 7.46 -5.12
C ASN A 111 12.40 8.13 -6.30
N LYS A 112 13.14 8.75 -7.19
CA LYS A 112 12.63 9.43 -8.40
C LYS A 112 12.20 8.45 -9.49
N LYS A 113 12.69 7.22 -9.47
CA LYS A 113 12.27 6.19 -10.42
C LYS A 113 10.86 5.71 -10.06
N THR A 114 9.98 5.63 -11.05
CA THR A 114 8.58 5.24 -10.88
C THR A 114 8.17 4.13 -11.84
N GLY A 115 7.08 3.41 -11.51
CA GLY A 115 6.55 2.34 -12.35
C GLY A 115 7.34 1.02 -12.27
N GLU A 116 8.17 0.86 -11.24
CA GLU A 116 9.07 -0.28 -11.10
C GLU A 116 8.41 -1.43 -10.31
N TRP A 117 8.87 -2.65 -10.57
CA TRP A 117 8.53 -3.80 -9.74
C TRP A 117 9.14 -3.70 -8.33
N GLY A 118 10.30 -3.05 -8.24
CA GLY A 118 10.95 -2.61 -7.02
C GLY A 118 11.97 -3.57 -6.41
N ILE A 119 11.91 -4.85 -6.72
CA ILE A 119 12.89 -5.86 -6.25
C ILE A 119 13.33 -6.77 -7.41
N PRO A 120 14.62 -7.16 -7.48
CA PRO A 120 15.70 -6.70 -6.60
C PRO A 120 15.89 -5.18 -6.71
N TYR A 121 16.29 -4.54 -5.60
CA TYR A 121 16.53 -3.10 -5.59
C TYR A 121 17.79 -2.76 -6.40
N LYS A 122 17.66 -1.79 -7.32
CA LYS A 122 18.73 -1.37 -8.27
C LYS A 122 18.63 0.12 -8.60
N TYR A 123 18.10 0.92 -7.68
CA TYR A 123 17.69 2.30 -7.95
C TYR A 123 18.38 3.31 -7.04
N GLU A 124 19.57 2.98 -6.53
CA GLU A 124 20.34 3.81 -5.60
C GLU A 124 20.71 5.17 -6.22
N SER A 125 21.00 5.20 -7.52
CA SER A 125 21.32 6.44 -8.26
C SER A 125 20.14 7.41 -8.38
N ASP A 126 18.92 6.91 -8.23
CA ASP A 126 17.69 7.69 -8.34
C ASP A 126 17.09 8.08 -6.99
N GLU A 127 17.76 7.75 -5.88
CA GLU A 127 17.32 8.14 -4.55
C GLU A 127 17.34 9.67 -4.40
N LEU A 128 16.21 10.22 -3.98
CA LEU A 128 16.10 11.63 -3.62
C LEU A 128 16.50 11.86 -2.15
N ALA A 129 16.01 10.98 -1.27
CA ALA A 129 16.26 11.11 0.16
C ALA A 129 16.16 9.76 0.89
N ARG A 130 16.92 9.63 1.97
CA ARG A 130 16.74 8.63 3.03
C ARG A 130 16.37 9.32 4.31
N VAL A 131 15.32 8.84 4.97
CA VAL A 131 14.72 9.46 6.14
C VAL A 131 14.51 8.41 7.23
N ASP A 132 14.91 8.73 8.44
CA ASP A 132 14.65 7.87 9.59
C ASP A 132 13.16 7.89 9.98
N MET A 133 12.60 6.72 10.23
CA MET A 133 11.25 6.55 10.75
C MET A 133 11.30 6.05 12.19
N LYS A 134 10.41 6.56 13.02
CA LYS A 134 10.21 6.08 14.40
C LYS A 134 9.46 4.77 14.37
N VAL A 135 9.93 3.77 15.13
CA VAL A 135 9.28 2.47 15.25
C VAL A 135 8.56 2.38 16.59
N SER A 136 7.38 1.83 16.59
CA SER A 136 6.58 1.53 17.77
C SER A 136 5.88 0.19 17.61
N LYS A 137 5.47 -0.41 18.72
CA LYS A 137 4.62 -1.60 18.71
C LYS A 137 3.17 -1.21 18.38
N ALA A 138 2.53 -1.97 17.51
CA ALA A 138 1.09 -1.89 17.35
C ALA A 138 0.39 -2.48 18.59
N PRO A 139 -0.71 -1.86 19.07
CA PRO A 139 -1.42 -2.35 20.26
C PRO A 139 -2.04 -3.75 20.07
N THR A 140 -2.38 -4.09 18.82
CA THR A 140 -2.89 -5.40 18.41
C THR A 140 -2.21 -5.82 17.11
N PRO A 141 -2.09 -7.14 16.82
CA PRO A 141 -1.57 -7.60 15.54
C PRO A 141 -2.38 -7.07 14.36
N ILE A 142 -1.69 -6.57 13.34
CA ILE A 142 -2.28 -6.00 12.13
C ILE A 142 -2.15 -7.02 11.01
N GLU A 143 -3.29 -7.61 10.61
CA GLU A 143 -3.34 -8.65 9.57
C GLU A 143 -3.00 -8.09 8.18
N ASN A 144 -3.51 -6.90 7.88
CA ASN A 144 -3.39 -6.29 6.56
C ASN A 144 -2.27 -5.24 6.59
N PHE A 145 -1.28 -5.35 5.71
CA PHE A 145 -0.33 -4.27 5.50
C PHE A 145 -1.07 -2.97 5.20
N THR A 146 -0.79 -1.93 5.96
CA THR A 146 -1.53 -0.67 5.90
C THR A 146 -0.57 0.51 5.88
N ILE A 147 -0.79 1.42 4.94
CA ILE A 147 -0.24 2.78 4.95
C ILE A 147 -1.39 3.71 5.28
N SER A 148 -1.18 4.63 6.22
CA SER A 148 -2.17 5.63 6.62
C SER A 148 -1.51 6.97 6.93
N TYR A 149 -2.32 8.01 6.98
CA TYR A 149 -1.91 9.35 7.36
C TYR A 149 -2.78 9.85 8.51
N ASP A 150 -2.15 10.31 9.56
CA ASP A 150 -2.81 11.03 10.64
C ASP A 150 -2.54 12.53 10.46
N LYS A 151 -3.58 13.36 10.51
CA LYS A 151 -3.43 14.82 10.46
C LYS A 151 -2.68 15.30 11.70
N SER A 152 -1.67 16.13 11.52
CA SER A 152 -0.83 16.67 12.60
C SER A 152 -0.53 18.15 12.34
N GLY A 153 -1.31 19.05 12.96
CA GLY A 153 -1.20 20.48 12.75
C GLY A 153 -1.34 20.88 11.28
N ASP A 154 -0.32 21.50 10.72
CA ASP A 154 -0.19 21.92 9.32
C ASP A 154 0.35 20.82 8.39
N GLY A 155 0.58 19.62 8.93
CA GLY A 155 1.14 18.48 8.22
C GLY A 155 0.38 17.19 8.45
N CYS A 156 1.05 16.09 8.20
CA CYS A 156 0.56 14.73 8.43
C CYS A 156 1.70 13.84 8.93
N THR A 157 1.35 12.83 9.72
CA THR A 157 2.25 11.73 10.04
C THR A 157 1.90 10.55 9.15
N MET A 158 2.82 10.11 8.28
CA MET A 158 2.70 8.84 7.54
C MET A 158 2.97 7.71 8.49
N ASN A 159 2.10 6.71 8.51
CA ASN A 159 2.26 5.46 9.24
C ASN A 159 2.31 4.28 8.28
N ILE A 160 3.24 3.38 8.48
CA ILE A 160 3.37 2.09 7.82
C ILE A 160 3.23 1.01 8.88
N ALA A 161 2.22 0.16 8.78
CA ALA A 161 1.87 -0.77 9.84
C ALA A 161 1.58 -2.18 9.32
N TRP A 162 2.15 -3.18 9.96
CA TRP A 162 1.90 -4.59 9.69
C TRP A 162 2.37 -5.45 10.86
N GLU A 163 1.72 -6.63 11.06
CA GLU A 163 2.02 -7.53 12.19
C GLU A 163 1.93 -6.78 13.53
N GLY A 164 2.98 -6.73 14.30
CA GLY A 164 3.09 -6.01 15.57
C GLY A 164 3.84 -4.68 15.50
N THR A 165 4.10 -4.16 14.29
CA THR A 165 5.01 -3.02 14.09
C THR A 165 4.30 -1.87 13.40
N ARG A 166 4.58 -0.65 13.86
CA ARG A 166 4.24 0.61 13.20
C ARG A 166 5.51 1.45 13.05
N ALA A 167 5.81 1.87 11.83
CA ALA A 167 6.84 2.87 11.54
C ALA A 167 6.18 4.18 11.12
N SER A 168 6.67 5.32 11.58
CA SER A 168 6.08 6.63 11.33
C SER A 168 7.09 7.71 10.98
N VAL A 169 6.69 8.67 10.14
CA VAL A 169 7.46 9.85 9.76
C VAL A 169 6.56 11.05 9.58
N ASP A 170 7.00 12.21 10.06
CA ASP A 170 6.25 13.46 9.94
C ASP A 170 6.49 14.12 8.59
N ILE A 171 5.42 14.66 8.01
CA ILE A 171 5.41 15.36 6.73
C ILE A 171 4.76 16.72 6.92
N LYS A 172 5.40 17.78 6.40
CA LYS A 172 4.87 19.16 6.44
C LYS A 172 4.89 19.77 5.05
N ALA A 173 3.91 20.64 4.76
CA ALA A 173 3.98 21.49 3.58
C ALA A 173 5.15 22.50 3.70
N GLN A 174 5.75 22.83 2.55
CA GLN A 174 6.65 23.98 2.43
C GLN A 174 5.93 25.19 1.88
#